data_655c7334e624b83b14233388bcec2a5a
#
_entry.id   655c7334e624b83b14233388bcec2a5a
#
_cell.length_a   1.000
_cell.length_b   1.000
_cell.length_c   1.000
_cell.angle_alpha   90.00
_cell.angle_beta   90.00
_cell.angle_gamma   90.00
#
_symmetry.space_group_name_H-M   'P 1'
#
loop_
_entity.id
_entity.type
_entity.pdbx_description
1 polymer ?
#
loop_
_entity_poly.entity_id
_entity_poly.type
_entity_poly.pdbx_seq_one_letter_code
_entity_poly.pdbx_strand_id
1 'polypeptide(L)' 'MKIKELRIKNGYSQQKISKLLNISQSNYSKYERNEIEPNIETLKKIADFYNVSLDFLCSRPRPYDLPS' A
#
# COMPACT_ATOMS: atom_id res chain seq x y z
N MET A 1 -0.20 4.51 4.96
CA MET A 1 0.32 4.15 3.62
C MET A 1 -0.69 4.45 2.55
N LYS A 2 -0.23 4.62 1.34
CA LYS A 2 -1.08 5.00 0.21
C LYS A 2 -1.59 3.81 -0.61
N ILE A 3 -1.52 2.61 -0.07
CA ILE A 3 -1.85 1.42 -0.88
C ILE A 3 -3.33 1.35 -1.23
N LYS A 4 -4.20 1.77 -0.32
CA LYS A 4 -5.64 1.75 -0.59
C LYS A 4 -6.00 2.76 -1.68
N GLU A 5 -5.46 3.97 -1.58
CA GLU A 5 -5.71 5.00 -2.58
C GLU A 5 -5.22 4.58 -3.95
N LEU A 6 -4.03 4.00 -4.02
CA LEU A 6 -3.48 3.53 -5.28
C LEU A 6 -4.33 2.40 -5.85
N ARG A 7 -4.79 1.50 -5.01
CA ARG A 7 -5.64 0.41 -5.45
C ARG A 7 -6.93 0.91 -6.06
N ILE A 8 -7.60 1.81 -5.35
CA ILE A 8 -8.87 2.36 -5.80
C ILE A 8 -8.68 3.15 -7.09
N LYS A 9 -7.63 3.97 -7.14
CA LYS A 9 -7.33 4.78 -8.32
C LYS A 9 -7.13 3.92 -9.56
N ASN A 10 -6.55 2.74 -9.39
CA ASN A 10 -6.28 1.84 -10.50
C ASN A 10 -7.38 0.82 -10.74
N GLY A 11 -8.46 0.90 -9.99
CA GLY A 11 -9.64 0.07 -10.24
C GLY A 11 -9.53 -1.37 -9.79
N TYR A 12 -8.65 -1.69 -8.85
CA TYR A 12 -8.49 -3.06 -8.36
C TYR A 12 -9.33 -3.31 -7.13
N SER A 13 -9.90 -4.51 -7.03
CA SER A 13 -10.45 -5.00 -5.77
C SER A 13 -9.31 -5.49 -4.88
N GLN A 14 -9.58 -5.66 -3.59
CA GLN A 14 -8.59 -6.24 -2.70
C GLN A 14 -8.21 -7.65 -3.13
N GLN A 15 -9.19 -8.43 -3.56
CA GLN A 15 -8.94 -9.79 -4.02
C GLN A 15 -8.02 -9.80 -5.23
N LYS A 16 -8.28 -8.93 -6.18
CA LYS A 16 -7.49 -8.86 -7.41
C LYS A 16 -6.06 -8.45 -7.12
N ILE A 17 -5.88 -7.37 -6.37
CA ILE A 17 -4.54 -6.85 -6.12
C ILE A 17 -3.71 -7.81 -5.26
N SER A 18 -4.33 -8.48 -4.30
CA SER A 18 -3.59 -9.44 -3.49
C SER A 18 -3.08 -10.60 -4.33
N LYS A 19 -3.88 -11.05 -5.30
CA LYS A 19 -3.44 -12.08 -6.24
C LYS A 19 -2.27 -11.60 -7.09
N LEU A 20 -2.38 -10.41 -7.62
CA LEU A 20 -1.32 -9.85 -8.47
C LEU A 20 -0.02 -9.66 -7.72
N LEU A 21 -0.12 -9.31 -6.44
CA LEU A 21 1.05 -9.11 -5.59
C LEU A 21 1.52 -10.38 -4.91
N ASN A 22 0.79 -11.47 -5.09
CA ASN A 22 1.10 -12.74 -4.45
C ASN A 22 1.10 -12.62 -2.92
N ILE A 23 0.11 -11.94 -2.39
CA ILE A 23 -0.09 -11.75 -0.96
C ILE A 23 -1.46 -12.31 -0.62
N SER A 24 -1.62 -12.93 0.55
CA SER A 24 -2.94 -13.39 0.96
C SER A 24 -3.87 -12.20 1.11
N GLN A 25 -5.13 -12.38 0.74
CA GLN A 25 -6.09 -11.29 0.83
C GLN A 25 -6.26 -10.83 2.29
N SER A 26 -6.21 -11.77 3.22
CA SER A 26 -6.31 -11.44 4.64
C SER A 26 -5.18 -10.52 5.09
N ASN A 27 -3.95 -10.84 4.72
CA ASN A 27 -2.81 -9.99 5.06
C ASN A 27 -2.88 -8.65 4.35
N TYR A 28 -3.22 -8.66 3.08
CA TYR A 28 -3.33 -7.41 2.32
C TYR A 28 -4.36 -6.48 2.95
N SER A 29 -5.50 -7.02 3.34
CA SER A 29 -6.55 -6.25 3.99
C SER A 29 -6.05 -5.61 5.29
N LYS A 30 -5.26 -6.36 6.06
CA LYS A 30 -4.68 -5.83 7.29
C LYS A 30 -3.70 -4.70 7.03
N TYR A 31 -2.97 -4.76 5.93
CA TYR A 31 -2.08 -3.67 5.54
C TYR A 31 -2.89 -2.39 5.29
N GLU A 32 -4.02 -2.50 4.59
CA GLU A 32 -4.85 -1.32 4.31
C GLU A 32 -5.44 -0.73 5.59
N ARG A 33 -5.75 -1.57 6.56
CA ARG A 33 -6.32 -1.11 7.83
C ARG A 33 -5.26 -0.70 8.85
N ASN A 34 -3.98 -0.77 8.48
CA ASN A 34 -2.87 -0.47 9.38
C ASN A 34 -2.82 -1.36 10.62
N GLU A 35 -3.34 -2.57 10.51
CA GLU A 35 -3.28 -3.54 11.61
C GLU A 35 -1.93 -4.22 11.68
N ILE A 36 -1.29 -4.42 10.54
CA ILE A 36 0.07 -4.92 10.47
C ILE A 36 0.82 -4.12 9.41
N GLU A 37 2.14 -4.11 9.51
CA GLU A 37 2.96 -3.42 8.53
C GLU A 37 3.62 -4.44 7.61
N PRO A 38 3.61 -4.20 6.29
CA PRO A 38 4.35 -5.06 5.38
C PRO A 38 5.85 -4.90 5.60
N ASN A 39 6.61 -5.97 5.38
CA ASN A 39 8.06 -5.86 5.45
C ASN A 39 8.58 -5.09 4.23
N ILE A 40 9.89 -4.79 4.26
CA ILE A 40 10.47 -3.95 3.21
C ILE A 40 10.37 -4.61 1.83
N GLU A 41 10.49 -5.92 1.76
CA GLU A 41 10.37 -6.62 0.49
C GLU A 41 8.98 -6.49 -0.08
N THR A 42 7.96 -6.61 0.76
CA THR A 42 6.58 -6.44 0.33
C THR A 42 6.31 -5.00 -0.09
N LEU A 43 6.85 -4.04 0.67
CA LEU A 43 6.72 -2.63 0.30
C LEU A 43 7.35 -2.34 -1.05
N LYS A 44 8.52 -2.89 -1.32
CA LYS A 44 9.17 -2.73 -2.61
C LYS A 44 8.34 -3.32 -3.74
N LYS A 45 7.77 -4.49 -3.49
CA LYS A 45 6.92 -5.15 -4.48
C LYS A 45 5.72 -4.28 -4.84
N ILE A 46 5.07 -3.71 -3.82
CA ILE A 46 3.91 -2.85 -4.04
C ILE A 46 4.32 -1.58 -4.77
N ALA A 47 5.41 -0.96 -4.33
CA ALA A 47 5.89 0.27 -4.96
C ALA A 47 6.26 0.03 -6.42
N ASP A 48 6.92 -1.07 -6.71
CA ASP A 48 7.27 -1.41 -8.09
C ASP A 48 6.03 -1.67 -8.92
N PHE A 49 5.05 -2.34 -8.35
CA PHE A 49 3.81 -2.64 -9.08
C PHE A 49 3.12 -1.36 -9.53
N TYR A 50 3.06 -0.36 -8.66
CA TYR A 50 2.41 0.91 -8.97
C TYR A 50 3.36 1.93 -9.58
N ASN A 51 4.64 1.59 -9.70
CA ASN A 51 5.65 2.47 -10.23
C ASN A 51 5.74 3.78 -9.44
N VAL A 52 5.79 3.66 -8.14
CA VAL A 52 5.94 4.79 -7.22
C VAL A 52 7.13 4.54 -6.31
N SER A 53 7.61 5.61 -5.68
CA SER A 53 8.72 5.48 -4.73
C SER A 53 8.23 4.89 -3.41
N LEU A 54 9.13 4.31 -2.65
CA LEU A 54 8.81 3.85 -1.31
C LEU A 54 8.39 5.01 -0.41
N ASP A 55 9.04 6.16 -0.57
CA ASP A 55 8.67 7.35 0.21
C ASP A 55 7.23 7.73 -0.03
N PHE A 56 6.80 7.74 -1.28
CA PHE A 56 5.42 8.05 -1.61
C PHE A 56 4.48 7.04 -1.02
N LEU A 57 4.81 5.75 -1.18
CA LEU A 57 3.94 4.68 -0.71
C LEU A 57 3.75 4.74 0.80
N CYS A 58 4.80 5.02 1.53
CA CYS A 58 4.79 5.03 2.98
C CYS A 58 4.34 6.36 3.58
N SER A 59 4.09 7.37 2.76
CA SER A 59 3.71 8.67 3.29
C SER A 59 2.37 8.58 4.01
N ARG A 60 2.26 9.32 5.10
CA ARG A 60 1.05 9.40 5.91
C ARG A 60 0.79 10.84 6.26
N PRO A 61 -0.48 11.23 6.33
CA PRO A 61 -0.78 12.55 6.89
C PRO A 61 -0.45 12.55 8.38
N ARG A 62 0.23 13.58 8.83
CA ARG A 62 0.59 13.74 10.23
C ARG A 62 0.24 15.17 10.64
N PRO A 63 -0.30 15.34 11.86
CA PRO A 63 -0.74 16.66 12.28
C PRO A 63 0.38 17.71 12.24
N TYR A 64 1.61 17.33 12.58
CA TYR A 64 2.73 18.25 12.64
C TYR A 64 3.54 18.26 11.34
N ASP A 65 3.19 17.40 10.43
CA ASP A 65 3.91 17.23 9.16
C ASP A 65 3.17 17.99 8.08
N LEU A 66 2.93 19.23 8.36
CA LEU A 66 2.19 20.04 7.42
C LEU A 66 3.06 20.32 6.21
N PRO A 67 2.43 20.40 5.04
CA PRO A 67 3.15 20.83 3.87
C PRO A 67 3.59 22.24 4.14
N SER A 68 4.79 22.32 4.36
CA SER A 68 5.37 23.63 4.61
C SER A 68 5.98 24.09 3.34
#